data_38ba1e2a7fb0137934e4e6bdae30e959
#
_entry.id   38ba1e2a7fb0137934e4e6bdae30e959
#
_cell.length_a   1.000
_cell.length_b   1.000
_cell.length_c   1.000
_cell.angle_alpha   90.00
_cell.angle_beta   90.00
_cell.angle_gamma   90.00
#
_symmetry.space_group_name_H-M   'P 1'
#
loop_
_entity.id
_entity.type
_entity.pdbx_description
1 polymer ?
#
loop_
_entity_poly.entity_id
_entity_poly.type
_entity_poly.pdbx_seq_one_letter_code
_entity_poly.pdbx_strand_id
1 'polypeptide(L)'
;DLNMLKKILFPLVAMFMLAGCATPPTTIEVSPKITLPQQDPSLMGVTVSINGADQRPDQALAKVTRDNQLVTLTASRDLRFLLQEVLEKQMTSRGYMIGPNGAVDLQIIVNKLYADVSQGNVRYNIATKADIAIIATAANGTKMTKNYRASYSVEGAFQASNKNIADAVNSVLTDTIADMAQDTSIHDFIKQNAR
;
A
#
# COMPACT_ATOMS: atom_id res chain seq x y z
N ASP A 1 75.44 6.93 6.38
CA ASP A 1 74.23 6.65 5.66
C ASP A 1 73.14 5.86 6.39
N LEU A 2 73.20 5.94 7.73
CA LEU A 2 72.22 5.33 8.60
C LEU A 2 70.93 6.20 8.76
N ASN A 3 70.94 7.38 8.14
CA ASN A 3 69.85 8.35 8.28
C ASN A 3 68.77 8.23 7.18
N MET A 4 68.99 7.40 6.18
CA MET A 4 67.96 7.15 5.14
C MET A 4 67.01 6.01 5.53
N LEU A 5 67.38 5.15 6.48
CA LEU A 5 66.52 4.02 6.86
C LEU A 5 65.43 4.41 7.86
N LYS A 6 65.48 5.62 8.42
CA LYS A 6 64.50 6.11 9.40
C LYS A 6 63.32 6.88 8.77
N LYS A 7 63.30 7.06 7.45
CA LYS A 7 62.25 7.81 6.78
C LYS A 7 61.22 6.92 6.01
N ILE A 8 61.36 5.63 6.12
CA ILE A 8 60.37 4.71 5.59
C ILE A 8 59.66 4.01 6.76
N LEU A 9 59.23 4.81 7.73
CA LEU A 9 58.17 4.39 8.59
C LEU A 9 56.89 4.90 7.95
N PHE A 10 56.42 4.11 7.00
CA PHE A 10 55.07 4.22 6.49
C PHE A 10 54.14 4.25 7.72
N PRO A 11 53.30 5.26 7.86
CA PRO A 11 52.16 5.11 8.72
C PRO A 11 51.33 4.05 8.05
N LEU A 12 51.27 2.87 8.63
CA LEU A 12 50.24 1.89 8.41
C LEU A 12 48.93 2.59 8.80
N VAL A 13 48.37 3.31 7.86
CA VAL A 13 47.01 3.81 7.98
C VAL A 13 46.17 2.57 8.11
N ALA A 14 45.86 2.24 9.35
CA ALA A 14 44.78 1.33 9.65
C ALA A 14 43.53 1.93 9.02
N MET A 15 43.22 1.46 7.82
CA MET A 15 41.97 1.69 7.15
C MET A 15 40.95 0.91 7.97
N PHE A 16 40.46 1.55 9.04
CA PHE A 16 39.26 1.09 9.72
C PHE A 16 38.17 1.15 8.65
N MET A 17 37.95 0.02 8.02
CA MET A 17 36.69 -0.25 7.34
C MET A 17 35.62 -0.12 8.44
N LEU A 18 35.00 1.04 8.51
CA LEU A 18 33.71 1.20 9.13
C LEU A 18 32.78 0.32 8.30
N ALA A 19 32.72 -0.97 8.62
CA ALA A 19 31.60 -1.80 8.27
C ALA A 19 30.42 -1.22 9.04
N GLY A 20 29.81 -0.18 8.47
CA GLY A 20 28.56 0.31 8.94
C GLY A 20 27.60 -0.86 8.90
N CYS A 21 27.15 -1.32 10.07
CA CYS A 21 26.04 -2.24 10.16
C CYS A 21 24.86 -1.55 9.47
N ALA A 22 24.55 -1.94 8.23
CA ALA A 22 23.38 -1.46 7.55
C ALA A 22 22.16 -1.89 8.37
N THR A 23 21.43 -0.92 8.92
CA THR A 23 20.17 -1.19 9.62
C THR A 23 19.20 -1.81 8.61
N PRO A 24 18.58 -2.98 8.92
CA PRO A 24 17.61 -3.58 8.03
C PRO A 24 16.50 -2.59 7.68
N PRO A 25 15.97 -2.58 6.44
CA PRO A 25 14.86 -1.70 6.09
C PRO A 25 13.65 -1.97 6.98
N THR A 26 12.99 -0.90 7.43
CA THR A 26 11.74 -0.95 8.21
C THR A 26 10.52 -0.60 7.37
N THR A 27 10.71 -0.39 6.08
CA THR A 27 9.65 -0.15 5.12
C THR A 27 9.51 -1.31 4.16
N ILE A 28 8.29 -1.54 3.71
CA ILE A 28 8.00 -2.49 2.63
C ILE A 28 7.35 -1.75 1.47
N GLU A 29 7.62 -2.24 0.26
CA GLU A 29 7.03 -1.69 -0.94
C GLU A 29 5.60 -2.16 -1.12
N VAL A 30 4.66 -1.21 -1.23
CA VAL A 30 3.25 -1.49 -1.49
C VAL A 30 2.96 -1.17 -2.95
N SER A 31 2.90 -2.22 -3.77
CA SER A 31 2.71 -2.16 -5.23
C SER A 31 1.71 -3.23 -5.66
N PRO A 32 0.42 -3.08 -5.36
CA PRO A 32 -0.58 -4.05 -5.75
C PRO A 32 -0.80 -4.03 -7.26
N LYS A 33 -1.27 -5.17 -7.79
CA LYS A 33 -1.78 -5.22 -9.15
C LYS A 33 -3.13 -4.51 -9.22
N ILE A 34 -3.29 -3.64 -10.21
CA ILE A 34 -4.51 -2.84 -10.38
C ILE A 34 -5.34 -3.44 -11.51
N THR A 35 -6.42 -4.11 -11.15
CA THR A 35 -7.43 -4.55 -12.11
C THR A 35 -8.25 -3.36 -12.58
N LEU A 36 -8.40 -3.21 -13.87
CA LEU A 36 -9.17 -2.12 -14.47
C LEU A 36 -10.53 -2.63 -14.95
N PRO A 37 -11.62 -1.91 -14.61
CA PRO A 37 -12.95 -2.24 -15.12
C PRO A 37 -13.08 -1.87 -16.59
N GLN A 38 -14.12 -2.38 -17.22
CA GLN A 38 -14.45 -2.06 -18.62
C GLN A 38 -14.99 -0.64 -18.75
N GLN A 39 -14.74 -0.03 -19.91
CA GLN A 39 -15.29 1.27 -20.26
C GLN A 39 -16.82 1.19 -20.43
N ASP A 40 -17.50 2.21 -19.91
CA ASP A 40 -18.92 2.47 -20.19
C ASP A 40 -19.02 3.69 -21.13
N PRO A 41 -19.35 3.47 -22.42
CA PRO A 41 -19.40 4.57 -23.39
C PRO A 41 -20.47 5.63 -23.08
N SER A 42 -21.43 5.34 -22.21
CA SER A 42 -22.48 6.29 -21.82
C SER A 42 -22.01 7.40 -20.89
N LEU A 43 -20.75 7.37 -20.40
CA LEU A 43 -20.23 8.27 -19.40
C LEU A 43 -19.46 9.46 -19.97
N MET A 44 -19.48 9.68 -21.26
CA MET A 44 -18.78 10.82 -21.87
C MET A 44 -19.16 12.14 -21.20
N GLY A 45 -18.16 12.87 -20.72
CA GLY A 45 -18.35 14.20 -20.11
C GLY A 45 -18.71 14.19 -18.62
N VAL A 46 -18.83 13.03 -17.97
CA VAL A 46 -19.05 12.99 -16.52
C VAL A 46 -17.73 13.09 -15.79
N THR A 47 -17.63 14.10 -14.93
CA THR A 47 -16.44 14.34 -14.09
C THR A 47 -16.72 13.92 -12.66
N VAL A 48 -15.76 13.23 -12.04
CA VAL A 48 -15.76 12.88 -10.61
C VAL A 48 -14.51 13.49 -9.98
N SER A 49 -14.65 13.96 -8.75
CA SER A 49 -13.52 14.35 -7.91
C SER A 49 -13.14 13.18 -7.02
N ILE A 50 -11.84 12.96 -6.84
CA ILE A 50 -11.31 11.82 -6.07
C ILE A 50 -10.27 12.32 -5.08
N ASN A 51 -10.38 11.89 -3.84
CA ASN A 51 -9.35 12.06 -2.84
C ASN A 51 -9.22 10.81 -1.98
N GLY A 52 -8.05 10.63 -1.40
CA GLY A 52 -7.76 9.51 -0.50
C GLY A 52 -7.61 9.97 0.95
N ALA A 53 -7.89 9.07 1.87
CA ALA A 53 -7.65 9.23 3.30
C ALA A 53 -7.13 7.94 3.90
N ASP A 54 -6.24 8.04 4.86
CA ASP A 54 -5.76 6.91 5.66
C ASP A 54 -6.26 7.10 7.09
N GLN A 55 -7.23 6.29 7.49
CA GLN A 55 -7.85 6.35 8.81
C GLN A 55 -7.41 5.19 9.71
N ARG A 56 -6.34 4.50 9.34
CA ARG A 56 -5.80 3.47 10.22
C ARG A 56 -5.31 4.09 11.53
N PRO A 57 -5.62 3.48 12.69
CA PRO A 57 -5.14 3.99 13.98
C PRO A 57 -3.64 3.83 14.15
N ASP A 58 -2.99 2.92 13.41
CA ASP A 58 -1.57 2.64 13.44
C ASP A 58 -1.03 2.58 12.01
N GLN A 59 0.11 3.22 11.76
CA GLN A 59 0.80 3.22 10.47
C GLN A 59 1.49 1.88 10.17
N ALA A 60 1.63 1.00 11.17
CA ALA A 60 2.25 -0.30 10.99
C ALA A 60 1.47 -1.18 10.01
N LEU A 61 2.15 -1.74 9.03
CA LEU A 61 1.64 -2.83 8.19
C LEU A 61 1.87 -4.19 8.83
N ALA A 62 2.92 -4.32 9.62
CA ALA A 62 3.25 -5.51 10.39
C ALA A 62 4.15 -5.14 11.57
N LYS A 63 4.11 -5.97 12.61
CA LYS A 63 5.05 -5.94 13.72
C LYS A 63 5.64 -7.33 13.87
N VAL A 64 6.95 -7.45 13.75
CA VAL A 64 7.65 -8.73 13.76
C VAL A 64 8.80 -8.70 14.76
N THR A 65 9.06 -9.84 15.40
CA THR A 65 10.22 -9.99 16.28
C THR A 65 11.40 -10.51 15.48
N ARG A 66 12.51 -9.77 15.50
CA ARG A 66 13.78 -10.14 14.89
C ARG A 66 14.90 -9.91 15.89
N ASP A 67 15.76 -10.91 16.11
CA ASP A 67 16.84 -10.85 17.09
C ASP A 67 16.36 -10.36 18.47
N ASN A 68 15.22 -10.92 18.92
CA ASN A 68 14.56 -10.57 20.20
C ASN A 68 14.08 -9.10 20.30
N GLN A 69 14.00 -8.39 19.18
CA GLN A 69 13.48 -7.02 19.13
C GLN A 69 12.23 -6.93 18.26
N LEU A 70 11.28 -6.13 18.72
CA LEU A 70 10.09 -5.83 17.94
C LEU A 70 10.42 -4.81 16.86
N VAL A 71 10.21 -5.20 15.60
CA VAL A 71 10.38 -4.35 14.43
C VAL A 71 9.02 -3.99 13.87
N THR A 72 8.77 -2.70 13.69
CA THR A 72 7.56 -2.18 13.04
C THR A 72 7.86 -1.91 11.57
N LEU A 73 7.08 -2.53 10.69
CA LEU A 73 7.19 -2.32 9.25
C LEU A 73 6.08 -1.39 8.77
N THR A 74 6.44 -0.39 8.00
CA THR A 74 5.54 0.61 7.45
C THR A 74 5.60 0.63 5.92
N ALA A 75 4.64 1.27 5.27
CA ALA A 75 4.64 1.41 3.82
C ALA A 75 5.72 2.40 3.37
N SER A 76 6.42 2.09 2.28
CA SER A 76 7.40 2.98 1.66
C SER A 76 6.77 4.20 0.97
N ARG A 77 5.46 4.19 0.77
CA ARG A 77 4.70 5.30 0.19
C ARG A 77 3.41 5.51 0.97
N ASP A 78 2.89 6.73 0.91
CA ASP A 78 1.63 7.09 1.57
C ASP A 78 0.47 6.32 0.93
N LEU A 79 -0.23 5.52 1.73
CA LEU A 79 -1.36 4.71 1.26
C LEU A 79 -2.53 5.54 0.77
N ARG A 80 -2.72 6.74 1.33
CA ARG A 80 -3.75 7.68 0.90
C ARG A 80 -3.59 8.00 -0.59
N PHE A 81 -2.38 8.32 -1.02
CA PHE A 81 -2.10 8.65 -2.43
C PHE A 81 -2.08 7.41 -3.33
N LEU A 82 -1.61 6.28 -2.81
CA LEU A 82 -1.66 5.01 -3.55
C LEU A 82 -3.11 4.65 -3.91
N LEU A 83 -4.00 4.64 -2.92
CA LEU A 83 -5.40 4.26 -3.16
C LEU A 83 -6.16 5.31 -3.97
N GLN A 84 -5.82 6.59 -3.81
CA GLN A 84 -6.34 7.64 -4.69
C GLN A 84 -5.98 7.36 -6.15
N GLU A 85 -4.72 7.06 -6.43
CA GLU A 85 -4.26 6.72 -7.78
C GLU A 85 -4.98 5.47 -8.33
N VAL A 86 -5.16 4.45 -7.50
CA VAL A 86 -5.91 3.24 -7.88
C VAL A 86 -7.33 3.58 -8.33
N LEU A 87 -8.04 4.36 -7.53
CA LEU A 87 -9.42 4.74 -7.84
C LEU A 87 -9.49 5.64 -9.08
N GLU A 88 -8.56 6.58 -9.23
CA GLU A 88 -8.46 7.42 -10.43
C GLU A 88 -8.28 6.58 -11.69
N LYS A 89 -7.41 5.58 -11.66
CA LYS A 89 -7.20 4.67 -12.80
C LYS A 89 -8.44 3.85 -13.10
N GLN A 90 -9.13 3.34 -12.09
CA GLN A 90 -10.35 2.56 -12.29
C GLN A 90 -11.50 3.41 -12.84
N MET A 91 -11.68 4.61 -12.31
CA MET A 91 -12.73 5.51 -12.80
C MET A 91 -12.43 6.02 -14.21
N THR A 92 -11.19 6.34 -14.51
CA THR A 92 -10.77 6.68 -15.89
C THR A 92 -11.01 5.54 -16.85
N SER A 93 -10.72 4.32 -16.44
CA SER A 93 -10.97 3.11 -17.26
C SER A 93 -12.47 2.92 -17.57
N ARG A 94 -13.35 3.28 -16.63
CA ARG A 94 -14.80 3.25 -16.84
C ARG A 94 -15.28 4.33 -17.81
N GLY A 95 -14.54 5.41 -17.99
CA GLY A 95 -14.91 6.51 -18.89
C GLY A 95 -15.14 7.85 -18.20
N TYR A 96 -14.92 7.96 -16.90
CA TYR A 96 -15.04 9.21 -16.17
C TYR A 96 -13.87 10.14 -16.45
N MET A 97 -14.12 11.44 -16.39
CA MET A 97 -13.09 12.44 -16.26
C MET A 97 -12.81 12.69 -14.79
N ILE A 98 -11.55 12.92 -14.45
CA ILE A 98 -11.13 13.20 -13.07
C ILE A 98 -10.78 14.69 -12.99
N GLY A 99 -11.35 15.38 -12.03
CA GLY A 99 -11.06 16.80 -11.83
C GLY A 99 -11.77 17.39 -10.61
N PRO A 100 -11.46 18.64 -10.26
CA PRO A 100 -12.15 19.34 -9.18
C PRO A 100 -13.61 19.61 -9.55
N ASN A 101 -14.47 19.77 -8.54
CA ASN A 101 -15.89 20.11 -8.72
C ASN A 101 -16.65 19.09 -9.59
N GLY A 102 -16.35 17.83 -9.45
CA GLY A 102 -17.07 16.77 -10.16
C GLY A 102 -18.55 16.67 -9.75
N ALA A 103 -19.35 16.04 -10.60
CA ALA A 103 -20.77 15.79 -10.33
C ALA A 103 -20.97 14.90 -9.06
N VAL A 104 -20.00 14.04 -8.80
CA VAL A 104 -19.94 13.23 -7.59
C VAL A 104 -18.51 13.31 -7.03
N ASP A 105 -18.40 13.48 -5.71
CA ASP A 105 -17.16 13.41 -4.99
C ASP A 105 -16.95 11.99 -4.46
N LEU A 106 -15.78 11.42 -4.71
CA LEU A 106 -15.39 10.11 -4.24
C LEU A 106 -14.23 10.23 -3.27
N GLN A 107 -14.42 9.72 -2.06
CA GLN A 107 -13.35 9.58 -1.07
C GLN A 107 -13.05 8.11 -0.86
N ILE A 108 -11.80 7.71 -1.10
CA ILE A 108 -11.32 6.36 -0.80
C ILE A 108 -10.56 6.37 0.52
N ILE A 109 -10.96 5.49 1.44
CA ILE A 109 -10.48 5.48 2.81
C ILE A 109 -9.86 4.11 3.11
N VAL A 110 -8.63 4.13 3.60
CA VAL A 110 -7.98 2.94 4.15
C VAL A 110 -8.37 2.84 5.63
N ASN A 111 -9.27 1.92 5.96
CA ASN A 111 -9.68 1.65 7.34
C ASN A 111 -8.78 0.63 8.01
N LYS A 112 -8.33 -0.37 7.26
CA LYS A 112 -7.46 -1.43 7.74
C LYS A 112 -6.58 -1.97 6.62
N LEU A 113 -5.32 -2.13 6.92
CA LEU A 113 -4.35 -2.89 6.12
C LEU A 113 -3.27 -3.37 7.07
N TYR A 114 -3.28 -4.65 7.39
CA TYR A 114 -2.36 -5.21 8.38
C TYR A 114 -2.03 -6.66 8.07
N ALA A 115 -0.77 -7.01 8.27
CA ALA A 115 -0.26 -8.38 8.21
C ALA A 115 0.08 -8.86 9.62
N ASP A 116 -0.67 -9.83 10.11
CA ASP A 116 -0.39 -10.51 11.37
C ASP A 116 0.58 -11.66 11.10
N VAL A 117 1.79 -11.55 11.65
CA VAL A 117 2.88 -12.49 11.42
C VAL A 117 3.09 -13.33 12.66
N SER A 118 2.90 -14.64 12.52
CA SER A 118 3.24 -15.66 13.52
C SER A 118 4.47 -16.42 13.06
N GLN A 119 5.48 -16.52 13.92
CA GLN A 119 6.74 -17.19 13.61
C GLN A 119 7.08 -18.22 14.68
N GLY A 120 7.40 -19.43 14.24
CA GLY A 120 7.99 -20.49 15.06
C GLY A 120 9.41 -20.81 14.60
N ASN A 121 9.99 -21.89 15.15
CA ASN A 121 11.34 -22.32 14.78
C ASN A 121 11.43 -22.95 13.38
N VAL A 122 10.31 -23.40 12.83
CA VAL A 122 10.27 -24.19 11.58
C VAL A 122 9.41 -23.51 10.52
N ARG A 123 8.40 -22.74 10.93
CA ARG A 123 7.37 -22.24 10.03
C ARG A 123 6.90 -20.84 10.45
N TYR A 124 6.52 -20.03 9.47
CA TYR A 124 5.78 -18.80 9.69
C TYR A 124 4.40 -18.85 9.05
N ASN A 125 3.48 -18.06 9.58
CA ASN A 125 2.18 -17.76 8.97
C ASN A 125 1.98 -16.26 8.92
N ILE A 126 1.50 -15.76 7.78
CA ILE A 126 1.12 -14.36 7.59
C ILE A 126 -0.36 -14.32 7.25
N ALA A 127 -1.16 -13.70 8.12
CA ALA A 127 -2.59 -13.47 7.89
C ALA A 127 -2.82 -11.98 7.66
N THR A 128 -3.24 -11.60 6.46
CA THR A 128 -3.50 -10.21 6.10
C THR A 128 -4.98 -9.93 6.01
N LYS A 129 -5.33 -8.70 6.37
CA LYS A 129 -6.68 -8.15 6.21
C LYS A 129 -6.60 -6.76 5.61
N ALA A 130 -7.55 -6.46 4.73
CA ALA A 130 -7.77 -5.13 4.19
C ALA A 130 -9.24 -4.74 4.37
N ASP A 131 -9.48 -3.49 4.71
CA ASP A 131 -10.80 -2.85 4.70
C ASP A 131 -10.64 -1.46 4.09
N ILE A 132 -11.23 -1.30 2.92
CA ILE A 132 -11.21 -0.05 2.17
C ILE A 132 -12.64 0.38 1.92
N ALA A 133 -12.95 1.63 2.22
CA ALA A 133 -14.26 2.21 1.98
C ALA A 133 -14.19 3.26 0.87
N ILE A 134 -15.25 3.36 0.09
CA ILE A 134 -15.49 4.47 -0.83
C ILE A 134 -16.75 5.17 -0.39
N ILE A 135 -16.66 6.48 -0.15
CA ILE A 135 -17.81 7.34 0.12
C ILE A 135 -18.05 8.19 -1.13
N ALA A 136 -19.21 8.02 -1.73
CA ALA A 136 -19.67 8.82 -2.86
C ALA A 136 -20.67 9.86 -2.36
N THR A 137 -20.44 11.13 -2.68
CA THR A 137 -21.30 12.25 -2.32
C THR A 137 -21.70 12.99 -3.59
N ALA A 138 -22.97 12.97 -3.93
CA ALA A 138 -23.51 13.72 -5.06
C ALA A 138 -23.74 15.18 -4.71
N ALA A 139 -23.82 16.03 -5.73
CA ALA A 139 -24.06 17.47 -5.55
C ALA A 139 -25.37 17.79 -4.81
N ASN A 140 -26.39 16.92 -4.91
CA ASN A 140 -27.65 17.04 -4.20
C ASN A 140 -27.57 16.61 -2.70
N GLY A 141 -26.39 16.22 -2.22
CA GLY A 141 -26.17 15.79 -0.84
C GLY A 141 -26.41 14.28 -0.59
N THR A 142 -26.90 13.55 -1.58
CA THR A 142 -27.06 12.08 -1.45
C THR A 142 -25.70 11.42 -1.31
N LYS A 143 -25.60 10.50 -0.36
CA LYS A 143 -24.36 9.77 -0.05
C LYS A 143 -24.57 8.28 -0.14
N MET A 144 -23.49 7.60 -0.51
CA MET A 144 -23.40 6.14 -0.47
C MET A 144 -22.02 5.76 0.04
N THR A 145 -21.95 4.75 0.88
CA THR A 145 -20.70 4.15 1.35
C THR A 145 -20.67 2.69 0.95
N LYS A 146 -19.55 2.28 0.34
CA LYS A 146 -19.28 0.89 0.03
C LYS A 146 -17.97 0.46 0.68
N ASN A 147 -18.01 -0.65 1.41
CA ASN A 147 -16.82 -1.26 1.99
C ASN A 147 -16.38 -2.47 1.17
N TYR A 148 -15.08 -2.57 0.97
CA TYR A 148 -14.42 -3.70 0.33
C TYR A 148 -13.47 -4.33 1.34
N ARG A 149 -13.70 -5.59 1.69
CA ARG A 149 -12.92 -6.33 2.66
C ARG A 149 -12.36 -7.59 2.03
N ALA A 150 -11.10 -7.85 2.31
CA ALA A 150 -10.43 -9.06 1.85
C ALA A 150 -9.52 -9.60 2.96
N SER A 151 -9.27 -10.89 2.90
CA SER A 151 -8.32 -11.59 3.75
C SER A 151 -7.46 -12.50 2.89
N TYR A 152 -6.18 -12.61 3.25
CA TYR A 152 -5.23 -13.47 2.57
C TYR A 152 -4.28 -14.06 3.59
N SER A 153 -4.02 -15.35 3.52
CA SER A 153 -3.09 -16.04 4.40
C SER A 153 -2.08 -16.84 3.60
N VAL A 154 -0.86 -16.86 4.07
CA VAL A 154 0.23 -17.64 3.49
C VAL A 154 1.12 -18.21 4.59
N GLU A 155 1.64 -19.41 4.36
CA GLU A 155 2.61 -20.06 5.22
C GLU A 155 3.92 -20.29 4.48
N GLY A 156 5.01 -20.31 5.22
CA GLY A 156 6.33 -20.62 4.67
C GLY A 156 7.28 -21.16 5.70
N ALA A 157 8.50 -21.48 5.26
CA ALA A 157 9.52 -22.06 6.10
C ALA A 157 10.28 -20.98 6.89
N PHE A 158 10.55 -21.28 8.15
CA PHE A 158 11.35 -20.49 9.08
C PHE A 158 10.74 -19.13 9.42
N GLN A 159 11.46 -18.04 9.19
CA GLN A 159 11.01 -16.68 9.50
C GLN A 159 10.52 -15.94 8.26
N ALA A 160 9.50 -15.11 8.44
CA ALA A 160 8.99 -14.27 7.37
C ALA A 160 9.94 -13.10 7.10
N SER A 161 10.41 -13.00 5.86
CA SER A 161 11.21 -11.86 5.40
C SER A 161 10.31 -10.65 5.12
N ASN A 162 10.93 -9.47 4.98
CA ASN A 162 10.21 -8.28 4.53
C ASN A 162 9.52 -8.52 3.17
N LYS A 163 10.17 -9.26 2.27
CA LYS A 163 9.58 -9.62 0.98
C LYS A 163 8.35 -10.50 1.14
N ASN A 164 8.38 -11.50 2.01
CA ASN A 164 7.22 -12.35 2.27
C ASN A 164 6.03 -11.53 2.79
N ILE A 165 6.30 -10.60 3.70
CA ILE A 165 5.28 -9.72 4.28
C ILE A 165 4.74 -8.75 3.22
N ALA A 166 5.63 -8.15 2.42
CA ALA A 166 5.23 -7.28 1.31
C ALA A 166 4.36 -8.01 0.30
N ASP A 167 4.74 -9.23 -0.09
CA ASP A 167 3.96 -10.05 -1.02
C ASP A 167 2.55 -10.35 -0.48
N ALA A 168 2.43 -10.65 0.81
CA ALA A 168 1.15 -10.89 1.46
C ALA A 168 0.26 -9.65 1.50
N VAL A 169 0.82 -8.48 1.85
CA VAL A 169 0.11 -7.20 1.83
C VAL A 169 -0.34 -6.84 0.42
N ASN A 170 0.55 -7.00 -0.56
CA ASN A 170 0.21 -6.72 -1.96
C ASN A 170 -0.85 -7.68 -2.50
N SER A 171 -0.85 -8.94 -2.05
CA SER A 171 -1.88 -9.92 -2.43
C SER A 171 -3.27 -9.54 -1.92
N VAL A 172 -3.40 -9.18 -0.65
CA VAL A 172 -4.70 -8.77 -0.09
C VAL A 172 -5.20 -7.47 -0.71
N LEU A 173 -4.31 -6.53 -1.02
CA LEU A 173 -4.68 -5.31 -1.75
C LEU A 173 -5.09 -5.60 -3.18
N THR A 174 -4.38 -6.46 -3.88
CA THR A 174 -4.71 -6.87 -5.25
C THR A 174 -6.12 -7.47 -5.30
N ASP A 175 -6.47 -8.32 -4.34
CA ASP A 175 -7.81 -8.91 -4.24
C ASP A 175 -8.87 -7.85 -3.97
N THR A 176 -8.61 -6.94 -3.05
CA THR A 176 -9.53 -5.83 -2.73
C THR A 176 -9.77 -4.92 -3.95
N ILE A 177 -8.71 -4.58 -4.67
CA ILE A 177 -8.78 -3.74 -5.88
C ILE A 177 -9.53 -4.46 -7.00
N ALA A 178 -9.37 -5.77 -7.13
CA ALA A 178 -10.13 -6.57 -8.10
C ALA A 178 -11.63 -6.56 -7.77
N ASP A 179 -12.00 -6.66 -6.49
CA ASP A 179 -13.38 -6.55 -6.05
C ASP A 179 -13.98 -5.17 -6.38
N MET A 180 -13.21 -4.11 -6.18
CA MET A 180 -13.60 -2.74 -6.55
C MET A 180 -13.87 -2.62 -8.06
N ALA A 181 -13.02 -3.25 -8.90
CA ALA A 181 -13.18 -3.21 -10.35
C ALA A 181 -14.43 -3.94 -10.83
N GLN A 182 -14.80 -5.03 -10.15
CA GLN A 182 -15.96 -5.86 -10.51
C GLN A 182 -17.28 -5.31 -9.97
N ASP A 183 -17.25 -4.59 -8.85
CA ASP A 183 -18.45 -4.04 -8.24
C ASP A 183 -18.91 -2.79 -8.99
N THR A 184 -20.20 -2.73 -9.31
CA THR A 184 -20.82 -1.62 -10.03
C THR A 184 -21.56 -0.65 -9.11
N SER A 185 -21.57 -0.86 -7.80
CA SER A 185 -22.40 -0.08 -6.87
C SER A 185 -22.11 1.42 -6.93
N ILE A 186 -20.84 1.81 -6.89
CA ILE A 186 -20.44 3.23 -6.99
C ILE A 186 -20.75 3.79 -8.38
N HIS A 187 -20.46 3.02 -9.41
CA HIS A 187 -20.76 3.38 -10.79
C HIS A 187 -22.26 3.63 -11.01
N ASP A 188 -23.10 2.74 -10.52
CA ASP A 188 -24.55 2.87 -10.61
C ASP A 188 -25.06 4.09 -9.82
N PHE A 189 -24.50 4.33 -8.63
CA PHE A 189 -24.81 5.52 -7.84
C PHE A 189 -24.51 6.81 -8.62
N ILE A 190 -23.33 6.89 -9.25
CA ILE A 190 -22.95 8.07 -10.05
C ILE A 190 -23.91 8.27 -11.22
N LYS A 191 -24.24 7.21 -11.93
CA LYS A 191 -25.20 7.29 -13.05
C LYS A 191 -26.59 7.78 -12.65
N GLN A 192 -27.03 7.42 -11.45
CA GLN A 192 -28.32 7.85 -10.90
C GLN A 192 -28.32 9.29 -10.41
N ASN A 193 -27.18 9.81 -9.93
CA ASN A 193 -27.09 11.08 -9.20
C ASN A 193 -26.28 12.18 -9.91
N ALA A 194 -25.67 11.89 -11.04
CA ALA A 194 -24.85 12.85 -11.79
C ALA A 194 -25.65 13.62 -12.87
N ARG A 195 -26.94 13.80 -12.69
CA ARG A 195 -27.83 14.52 -13.63
C ARG A 195 -27.97 15.99 -13.24
#